data_229446978f285951572b0329e7221c23
#
_entry.id   229446978f285951572b0329e7221c23
#
_cell.length_a   1.000
_cell.length_b   1.000
_cell.length_c   1.000
_cell.angle_alpha   90.00
_cell.angle_beta   90.00
_cell.angle_gamma   90.00
#
_symmetry.space_group_name_H-M   'P 1'
#
loop_
_entity.id
_entity.type
_entity.pdbx_description
1 polymer ?
#
loop_
_entity_poly.entity_id
_entity_poly.type
_entity_poly.pdbx_seq_one_letter_code
_entity_poly.pdbx_strand_id
1 'polypeptide(L)'
;VSYSFNSDLANGSESRSGNGSISELYLGGAWSPVKGLSVGANFSYMFGTLEHSTAIVGTSTSVFYRMMEVRDWNVHIGAQYAIDINRKNRVVLGATYTPKKTFRGNTIGTFYDAANDTKIDTAFQCNMKGNYEQPNTYGVGISYNHGTKLFAEVDFTYQDWANAKYTPMTGFEPVKVKFDNRWKVSGGLQFIPDDRGNYLKRINYRLGAFYNHDYLNVLGNNVRDYGVTCGFGFPALGSKSLVNLGFEWKHRVSSPTCL
;
A
#
# COMPACT_ATOMS: atom_id res chain seq x y z
N VAL A 1 6.31 -6.38 -9.09
CA VAL A 1 5.62 -5.27 -9.78
C VAL A 1 6.61 -4.67 -10.76
N SER A 2 6.18 -4.47 -12.00
CA SER A 2 6.98 -3.81 -13.04
C SER A 2 6.18 -2.71 -13.72
N TYR A 3 6.86 -1.68 -14.19
CA TYR A 3 6.29 -0.64 -15.02
C TYR A 3 7.30 -0.25 -16.13
N SER A 4 6.80 0.24 -17.23
CA SER A 4 7.58 0.85 -18.29
C SER A 4 6.74 1.92 -18.96
N PHE A 5 7.33 3.09 -19.19
CA PHE A 5 6.72 4.14 -19.99
C PHE A 5 7.77 4.94 -20.75
N ASN A 6 7.35 5.49 -21.88
CA ASN A 6 8.18 6.33 -22.72
C ASN A 6 7.53 7.70 -22.86
N SER A 7 8.34 8.74 -22.92
CA SER A 7 7.90 10.09 -23.20
C SER A 7 8.83 10.73 -24.24
N ASP A 8 8.25 11.51 -25.15
CA ASP A 8 9.00 12.25 -26.14
C ASP A 8 9.51 13.56 -25.53
N LEU A 9 10.77 13.87 -25.79
CA LEU A 9 11.43 15.11 -25.45
C LEU A 9 11.65 15.93 -26.72
N ALA A 10 11.86 17.23 -26.59
CA ALA A 10 12.08 18.13 -27.74
C ALA A 10 13.25 17.67 -28.66
N ASN A 11 14.26 17.01 -28.10
CA ASN A 11 15.45 16.54 -28.83
C ASN A 11 15.75 15.06 -28.54
N GLY A 12 14.73 14.22 -28.37
CA GLY A 12 14.95 12.80 -28.09
C GLY A 12 13.77 12.13 -27.43
N SER A 13 14.03 11.02 -26.73
CA SER A 13 13.03 10.31 -25.95
C SER A 13 13.58 9.91 -24.58
N GLU A 14 12.69 9.81 -23.61
CA GLU A 14 12.97 9.27 -22.29
C GLU A 14 12.20 7.97 -22.09
N SER A 15 12.91 6.92 -21.68
CA SER A 15 12.31 5.65 -21.30
C SER A 15 12.57 5.39 -19.82
N ARG A 16 11.53 5.12 -19.07
CA ARG A 16 11.64 4.75 -17.65
C ARG A 16 11.03 3.39 -17.42
N SER A 17 11.76 2.56 -16.70
CA SER A 17 11.28 1.25 -16.28
C SER A 17 11.64 0.98 -14.83
N GLY A 18 10.80 0.19 -14.18
CA GLY A 18 11.06 -0.29 -12.84
C GLY A 18 10.61 -1.72 -12.68
N ASN A 19 11.37 -2.47 -11.92
CA ASN A 19 11.12 -3.86 -11.62
C ASN A 19 11.49 -4.15 -10.17
N GLY A 20 10.89 -5.20 -9.61
CA GLY A 20 11.26 -5.73 -8.31
C GLY A 20 10.09 -5.89 -7.36
N SER A 21 10.40 -6.43 -6.19
CA SER A 21 9.45 -6.63 -5.11
C SER A 21 10.16 -6.68 -3.77
N ILE A 22 9.43 -6.31 -2.73
CA ILE A 22 9.82 -6.55 -1.35
C ILE A 22 8.90 -7.64 -0.83
N SER A 23 9.50 -8.73 -0.35
CA SER A 23 8.81 -9.84 0.31
C SER A 23 8.86 -9.65 1.81
N GLU A 24 7.84 -10.10 2.50
CA GLU A 24 7.72 -10.00 3.95
C GLU A 24 7.39 -11.38 4.53
N LEU A 25 8.22 -11.86 5.45
CA LEU A 25 7.96 -13.01 6.28
C LEU A 25 7.58 -12.51 7.67
N TYR A 26 6.42 -12.92 8.17
CA TYR A 26 5.94 -12.45 9.47
C TYR A 26 5.58 -13.59 10.41
N LEU A 27 5.77 -13.33 11.70
CA LEU A 27 5.33 -14.16 12.81
C LEU A 27 4.56 -13.28 13.78
N GLY A 28 3.36 -13.69 14.15
CA GLY A 28 2.50 -12.93 15.05
C GLY A 28 2.01 -13.73 16.22
N GLY A 29 1.73 -13.01 17.31
CA GLY A 29 1.08 -13.53 18.50
C GLY A 29 -0.01 -12.58 18.99
N ALA A 30 -1.05 -13.16 19.58
CA ALA A 30 -2.12 -12.40 20.20
C ALA A 30 -2.48 -12.99 21.56
N TRP A 31 -2.89 -12.13 22.47
CA TRP A 31 -3.30 -12.48 23.81
C TRP A 31 -4.57 -11.71 24.20
N SER A 32 -5.48 -12.39 24.89
CA SER A 32 -6.73 -11.81 25.37
C SER A 32 -6.71 -11.77 26.90
N PRO A 33 -6.22 -10.67 27.51
CA PRO A 33 -6.06 -10.56 28.97
C PRO A 33 -7.40 -10.54 29.72
N VAL A 34 -8.42 -9.95 29.11
CA VAL A 34 -9.77 -9.86 29.69
C VAL A 34 -10.80 -10.10 28.58
N LYS A 35 -12.02 -10.46 28.99
CA LYS A 35 -13.12 -10.69 28.05
C LYS A 35 -13.35 -9.44 27.19
N GLY A 36 -13.36 -9.64 25.89
CA GLY A 36 -13.58 -8.60 24.89
C GLY A 36 -12.30 -7.88 24.45
N LEU A 37 -11.23 -7.82 25.24
CA LEU A 37 -9.98 -7.18 24.87
C LEU A 37 -9.00 -8.21 24.29
N SER A 38 -8.47 -7.94 23.13
CA SER A 38 -7.35 -8.69 22.54
C SER A 38 -6.26 -7.73 22.11
N VAL A 39 -5.02 -8.07 22.42
CA VAL A 39 -3.83 -7.35 21.99
C VAL A 39 -2.92 -8.29 21.22
N GLY A 40 -2.25 -7.78 20.19
CA GLY A 40 -1.39 -8.60 19.38
C GLY A 40 -0.23 -7.79 18.81
N ALA A 41 0.80 -8.53 18.41
CA ALA A 41 1.92 -7.97 17.70
C ALA A 41 2.37 -8.93 16.61
N ASN A 42 2.74 -8.38 15.46
CA ASN A 42 3.39 -9.07 14.38
C ASN A 42 4.82 -8.56 14.26
N PHE A 43 5.75 -9.47 14.24
CA PHE A 43 7.14 -9.21 13.89
C PHE A 43 7.37 -9.73 12.48
N SER A 44 7.93 -8.92 11.62
CA SER A 44 8.18 -9.28 10.24
C SER A 44 9.60 -8.98 9.81
N TYR A 45 10.09 -9.77 8.86
CA TYR A 45 11.35 -9.57 8.17
C TYR A 45 11.09 -9.28 6.70
N MET A 46 11.53 -8.12 6.25
CA MET A 46 11.38 -7.64 4.87
C MET A 46 12.68 -7.82 4.12
N PHE A 47 12.61 -8.35 2.90
CA PHE A 47 13.76 -8.52 2.02
C PHE A 47 13.33 -8.39 0.57
N GLY A 48 14.22 -7.88 -0.26
CA GLY A 48 13.96 -7.76 -1.70
C GLY A 48 14.79 -6.67 -2.36
N THR A 49 14.64 -6.57 -3.66
CA THR A 49 15.35 -5.63 -4.51
C THR A 49 14.37 -4.87 -5.39
N LEU A 50 14.55 -3.56 -5.47
CA LEU A 50 13.84 -2.66 -6.38
C LEU A 50 14.84 -2.07 -7.35
N GLU A 51 14.56 -2.18 -8.64
CA GLU A 51 15.37 -1.68 -9.72
C GLU A 51 14.62 -0.64 -10.53
N HIS A 52 15.28 0.47 -10.81
CA HIS A 52 14.76 1.52 -11.69
C HIS A 52 15.80 1.88 -12.72
N SER A 53 15.37 2.00 -13.94
CA SER A 53 16.19 2.44 -15.06
C SER A 53 15.54 3.63 -15.75
N THR A 54 16.34 4.65 -16.02
CA THR A 54 15.94 5.80 -16.82
C THR A 54 16.94 5.93 -17.96
N ALA A 55 16.47 5.78 -19.20
CA ALA A 55 17.27 5.96 -20.40
C ALA A 55 16.83 7.25 -21.10
N ILE A 56 17.78 8.10 -21.43
CA ILE A 56 17.58 9.29 -22.25
C ILE A 56 18.29 9.07 -23.57
N VAL A 57 17.52 9.06 -24.64
CA VAL A 57 17.99 8.85 -26.02
C VAL A 57 17.90 10.17 -26.77
N GLY A 58 19.05 10.69 -27.18
CA GLY A 58 19.20 11.90 -27.99
C GLY A 58 20.31 11.71 -29.01
N THR A 59 21.22 12.68 -29.15
CA THR A 59 22.47 12.52 -29.94
C THR A 59 23.41 11.49 -29.33
N SER A 60 23.30 11.25 -28.00
CA SER A 60 23.90 10.14 -27.27
C SER A 60 22.84 9.51 -26.40
N THR A 61 23.03 8.24 -26.03
CA THR A 61 22.12 7.53 -25.12
C THR A 61 22.79 7.35 -23.76
N SER A 62 22.18 7.89 -22.74
CA SER A 62 22.64 7.74 -21.36
C SER A 62 21.60 6.98 -20.56
N VAL A 63 22.04 6.02 -19.77
CA VAL A 63 21.19 5.21 -18.90
C VAL A 63 21.61 5.41 -17.46
N PHE A 64 20.67 5.80 -16.62
CA PHE A 64 20.83 5.81 -15.17
C PHE A 64 20.08 4.61 -14.57
N TYR A 65 20.83 3.70 -13.97
CA TYR A 65 20.32 2.52 -13.30
C TYR A 65 20.43 2.70 -11.78
N ARG A 66 19.35 2.40 -11.08
CA ARG A 66 19.27 2.47 -9.61
C ARG A 66 18.77 1.14 -9.07
N MET A 67 19.52 0.57 -8.14
CA MET A 67 19.15 -0.63 -7.40
C MET A 67 19.04 -0.30 -5.92
N MET A 68 17.95 -0.71 -5.30
CA MET A 68 17.71 -0.60 -3.86
C MET A 68 17.50 -2.00 -3.28
N GLU A 69 18.41 -2.44 -2.44
CA GLU A 69 18.30 -3.70 -1.72
C GLU A 69 17.83 -3.42 -0.29
N VAL A 70 16.67 -3.95 0.07
CA VAL A 70 16.08 -3.82 1.41
C VAL A 70 16.26 -5.13 2.16
N ARG A 71 16.80 -5.05 3.39
CA ARG A 71 16.91 -6.15 4.35
C ARG A 71 16.65 -5.62 5.73
N ASP A 72 15.44 -5.79 6.22
CA ASP A 72 15.05 -5.17 7.49
C ASP A 72 13.91 -5.92 8.17
N TRP A 73 13.67 -5.62 9.43
CA TRP A 73 12.56 -6.12 10.20
C TRP A 73 11.53 -5.02 10.46
N ASN A 74 10.31 -5.40 10.77
CA ASN A 74 9.24 -4.47 11.12
C ASN A 74 8.39 -5.02 12.26
N VAL A 75 7.68 -4.16 12.97
CA VAL A 75 6.76 -4.52 14.05
C VAL A 75 5.44 -3.82 13.83
N HIS A 76 4.36 -4.58 13.91
CA HIS A 76 3.00 -4.07 13.89
C HIS A 76 2.32 -4.46 15.19
N ILE A 77 1.75 -3.49 15.90
CA ILE A 77 1.05 -3.69 17.15
C ILE A 77 -0.42 -3.39 16.92
N GLY A 78 -1.29 -4.21 17.49
CA GLY A 78 -2.74 -4.02 17.38
C GLY A 78 -3.44 -4.34 18.68
N ALA A 79 -4.57 -3.67 18.88
CA ALA A 79 -5.50 -3.96 19.96
C ALA A 79 -6.92 -3.88 19.42
N GLN A 80 -7.79 -4.74 19.93
CA GLN A 80 -9.22 -4.70 19.63
C GLN A 80 -10.04 -4.93 20.89
N TYR A 81 -11.19 -4.28 20.94
CA TYR A 81 -12.15 -4.43 22.02
C TYR A 81 -13.53 -4.76 21.47
N ALA A 82 -14.01 -5.96 21.79
CA ALA A 82 -15.30 -6.47 21.38
C ALA A 82 -16.37 -6.21 22.47
N ILE A 83 -17.45 -5.56 22.10
CA ILE A 83 -18.59 -5.21 22.94
C ILE A 83 -19.80 -6.01 22.46
N ASP A 84 -20.23 -6.99 23.25
CA ASP A 84 -21.46 -7.73 22.99
C ASP A 84 -22.65 -6.94 23.55
N ILE A 85 -23.38 -6.22 22.69
CA ILE A 85 -24.58 -5.47 23.08
C ILE A 85 -25.70 -6.44 23.47
N ASN A 86 -25.84 -7.50 22.67
CA ASN A 86 -26.75 -8.61 22.96
C ASN A 86 -26.29 -9.86 22.15
N ARG A 87 -27.06 -10.97 22.26
CA ARG A 87 -26.70 -12.25 21.59
C ARG A 87 -26.52 -12.15 20.06
N LYS A 88 -27.06 -11.12 19.41
CA LYS A 88 -27.01 -10.94 17.95
C LYS A 88 -26.16 -9.73 17.52
N ASN A 89 -25.97 -8.78 18.41
CA ASN A 89 -25.31 -7.52 18.09
C ASN A 89 -23.98 -7.41 18.80
N ARG A 90 -22.92 -7.25 18.00
CA ARG A 90 -21.55 -7.06 18.47
C ARG A 90 -20.91 -5.86 17.76
N VAL A 91 -20.25 -5.02 18.53
CA VAL A 91 -19.39 -3.94 18.02
C VAL A 91 -17.96 -4.29 18.38
N VAL A 92 -17.04 -4.09 17.44
CA VAL A 92 -15.60 -4.23 17.71
C VAL A 92 -14.91 -2.91 17.34
N LEU A 93 -14.14 -2.40 18.29
CA LEU A 93 -13.24 -1.27 18.09
C LEU A 93 -11.84 -1.82 17.90
N GLY A 94 -11.12 -1.34 16.90
CA GLY A 94 -9.77 -1.75 16.59
C GLY A 94 -8.82 -0.56 16.52
N ALA A 95 -7.58 -0.76 16.95
CA ALA A 95 -6.50 0.20 16.75
C ALA A 95 -5.22 -0.55 16.38
N THR A 96 -4.45 0.02 15.46
CA THR A 96 -3.15 -0.51 15.02
C THR A 96 -2.10 0.58 15.00
N TYR A 97 -0.87 0.19 15.28
CA TYR A 97 0.27 1.09 15.25
C TYR A 97 1.49 0.40 14.67
N THR A 98 2.13 1.07 13.73
CA THR A 98 3.44 0.68 13.19
C THR A 98 4.41 1.83 13.42
N PRO A 99 5.47 1.63 14.21
CA PRO A 99 6.42 2.69 14.53
C PRO A 99 7.23 3.12 13.31
N LYS A 100 7.58 4.40 13.31
CA LYS A 100 8.56 4.98 12.40
C LYS A 100 9.86 4.19 12.46
N LYS A 101 10.44 3.96 11.28
CA LYS A 101 11.66 3.19 11.18
C LYS A 101 12.51 3.66 10.01
N THR A 102 13.82 3.63 10.21
CA THR A 102 14.83 3.81 9.18
C THR A 102 15.13 2.47 8.54
N PHE A 103 14.98 2.36 7.24
CA PHE A 103 15.28 1.13 6.50
C PHE A 103 16.76 0.81 6.50
N ARG A 104 17.08 -0.48 6.56
CA ARG A 104 18.42 -1.04 6.39
C ARG A 104 18.52 -1.68 5.01
N GLY A 105 19.69 -1.51 4.40
CA GLY A 105 19.96 -2.02 3.06
C GLY A 105 20.95 -1.12 2.34
N ASN A 106 21.13 -1.40 1.06
CA ASN A 106 22.06 -0.67 0.21
C ASN A 106 21.34 -0.09 -1.00
N THR A 107 21.79 1.07 -1.43
CA THR A 107 21.32 1.68 -2.66
C THR A 107 22.53 2.01 -3.54
N ILE A 108 22.44 1.62 -4.80
CA ILE A 108 23.48 1.83 -5.80
C ILE A 108 22.85 2.52 -7.00
N GLY A 109 23.45 3.63 -7.43
CA GLY A 109 23.15 4.30 -8.68
C GLY A 109 24.34 4.20 -9.63
N THR A 110 24.12 3.83 -10.88
CA THR A 110 25.15 3.65 -11.88
C THR A 110 24.75 4.34 -13.17
N PHE A 111 25.70 5.07 -13.77
CA PHE A 111 25.56 5.62 -15.11
C PHE A 111 26.21 4.68 -16.12
N TYR A 112 25.52 4.51 -17.24
CA TYR A 112 26.03 3.82 -18.43
C TYR A 112 25.95 4.74 -19.62
N ASP A 113 26.99 4.72 -20.46
CA ASP A 113 26.92 5.22 -21.82
C ASP A 113 26.52 4.05 -22.74
N ALA A 114 25.28 4.07 -23.21
CA ALA A 114 24.77 2.98 -24.03
C ALA A 114 25.41 2.92 -25.45
N ALA A 115 26.06 3.99 -25.91
CA ALA A 115 26.76 3.98 -27.20
C ALA A 115 27.97 3.06 -27.19
N ASN A 116 28.60 2.85 -26.03
CA ASN A 116 29.82 2.06 -25.89
C ASN A 116 29.64 0.86 -24.94
N ASP A 117 28.43 0.62 -24.43
CA ASP A 117 28.16 -0.36 -23.37
C ASP A 117 29.14 -0.27 -22.18
N THR A 118 29.64 0.93 -21.95
CA THR A 118 30.70 1.20 -20.99
C THR A 118 30.06 1.77 -19.72
N LYS A 119 30.27 1.10 -18.61
CA LYS A 119 29.96 1.66 -17.31
C LYS A 119 30.85 2.87 -17.04
N ILE A 120 30.26 4.08 -17.08
CA ILE A 120 31.02 5.31 -16.93
C ILE A 120 31.48 5.50 -15.48
N ASP A 121 30.58 5.27 -14.51
CA ASP A 121 30.94 5.35 -13.08
C ASP A 121 29.82 4.82 -12.18
N THR A 122 30.16 4.50 -10.92
CA THR A 122 29.18 4.35 -9.87
C THR A 122 28.88 5.74 -9.32
N ALA A 123 27.80 6.35 -9.81
CA ALA A 123 27.42 7.71 -9.47
C ALA A 123 27.12 7.88 -7.98
N PHE A 124 26.66 6.78 -7.36
CA PHE A 124 26.16 6.86 -6.00
C PHE A 124 26.08 5.46 -5.37
N GLN A 125 26.64 5.32 -4.18
CA GLN A 125 26.45 4.16 -3.33
C GLN A 125 26.26 4.64 -1.89
N CYS A 126 25.14 4.28 -1.24
CA CYS A 126 24.93 4.60 0.14
C CYS A 126 24.19 3.50 0.89
N ASN A 127 24.42 3.50 2.20
CA ASN A 127 23.59 2.74 3.12
C ASN A 127 22.23 3.43 3.24
N MET A 128 21.15 2.68 3.19
CA MET A 128 19.79 3.21 3.36
C MET A 128 19.55 3.80 4.75
N LYS A 129 20.32 3.37 5.76
CA LYS A 129 20.19 3.83 7.14
C LYS A 129 20.41 5.34 7.23
N GLY A 130 19.38 6.05 7.70
CA GLY A 130 19.38 7.51 7.85
C GLY A 130 18.92 8.28 6.60
N ASN A 131 18.74 7.60 5.47
CA ASN A 131 18.34 8.20 4.20
C ASN A 131 16.90 7.84 3.77
N TYR A 132 16.41 6.69 4.21
CA TYR A 132 15.08 6.19 3.86
C TYR A 132 14.34 5.72 5.11
N GLU A 133 13.16 6.29 5.35
CA GLU A 133 12.38 6.01 6.54
C GLU A 133 10.95 5.58 6.16
N GLN A 134 10.43 4.61 6.91
CA GLN A 134 9.02 4.32 6.98
C GLN A 134 8.38 5.25 8.01
N PRO A 135 7.24 5.90 7.73
CA PRO A 135 6.58 6.78 8.68
C PRO A 135 5.87 6.01 9.80
N ASN A 136 5.56 6.71 10.88
CA ASN A 136 4.56 6.22 11.82
C ASN A 136 3.24 5.99 11.08
N THR A 137 2.64 4.83 11.31
CA THR A 137 1.34 4.48 10.76
C THR A 137 0.37 4.17 11.88
N TYR A 138 -0.77 4.82 11.87
CA TYR A 138 -1.87 4.67 12.82
C TYR A 138 -3.09 4.19 12.07
N GLY A 139 -3.76 3.18 12.60
CA GLY A 139 -5.03 2.69 12.10
C GLY A 139 -6.06 2.64 13.22
N VAL A 140 -7.28 3.05 12.96
CA VAL A 140 -8.43 2.85 13.86
C VAL A 140 -9.62 2.38 13.04
N GLY A 141 -10.41 1.50 13.61
CA GLY A 141 -11.57 0.95 12.93
C GLY A 141 -12.69 0.60 13.89
N ILE A 142 -13.89 0.58 13.36
CA ILE A 142 -15.10 0.11 14.04
C ILE A 142 -15.84 -0.84 13.14
N SER A 143 -16.23 -1.99 13.68
CA SER A 143 -17.10 -2.93 12.97
C SER A 143 -18.34 -3.25 13.79
N TYR A 144 -19.43 -3.51 13.09
CA TYR A 144 -20.71 -3.92 13.66
C TYR A 144 -21.18 -5.21 13.02
N ASN A 145 -21.55 -6.16 13.85
CA ASN A 145 -22.13 -7.44 13.45
C ASN A 145 -23.55 -7.58 13.97
N HIS A 146 -24.47 -7.95 13.08
CA HIS A 146 -25.82 -8.40 13.46
C HIS A 146 -26.03 -9.87 13.08
N GLY A 147 -25.68 -10.76 13.99
CA GLY A 147 -25.68 -12.19 13.74
C GLY A 147 -24.86 -12.60 12.52
N THR A 148 -25.46 -13.39 11.63
CA THR A 148 -24.89 -13.76 10.33
C THR A 148 -25.35 -12.86 9.19
N LYS A 149 -26.33 -11.95 9.46
CA LYS A 149 -27.04 -11.21 8.42
C LYS A 149 -26.34 -9.96 7.94
N LEU A 150 -25.76 -9.21 8.86
CA LEU A 150 -25.17 -7.92 8.55
C LEU A 150 -23.80 -7.79 9.20
N PHE A 151 -22.82 -7.41 8.40
CA PHE A 151 -21.51 -6.94 8.85
C PHE A 151 -21.25 -5.59 8.21
N ALA A 152 -20.88 -4.60 8.99
CA ALA A 152 -20.49 -3.28 8.52
C ALA A 152 -19.20 -2.86 9.23
N GLU A 153 -18.28 -2.21 8.51
CA GLU A 153 -17.05 -1.68 9.08
C GLU A 153 -16.65 -0.35 8.46
N VAL A 154 -15.94 0.44 9.23
CA VAL A 154 -15.31 1.69 8.80
C VAL A 154 -13.91 1.74 9.41
N ASP A 155 -12.92 2.02 8.57
CA ASP A 155 -11.52 2.13 8.95
C ASP A 155 -10.94 3.47 8.53
N PHE A 156 -10.06 3.98 9.38
CA PHE A 156 -9.23 5.15 9.10
C PHE A 156 -7.76 4.80 9.30
N THR A 157 -6.92 5.14 8.33
CA THR A 157 -5.48 4.97 8.40
C THR A 157 -4.78 6.30 8.17
N TYR A 158 -3.80 6.61 8.99
CA TYR A 158 -2.96 7.79 8.87
C TYR A 158 -1.48 7.42 8.86
N GLN A 159 -0.70 8.05 7.97
CA GLN A 159 0.75 7.86 7.84
C GLN A 159 1.43 9.21 7.78
N ASP A 160 2.40 9.42 8.67
CA ASP A 160 3.14 10.68 8.83
C ASP A 160 4.34 10.76 7.86
N TRP A 161 4.05 10.80 6.54
CA TRP A 161 5.07 10.85 5.50
C TRP A 161 5.80 12.19 5.44
N ALA A 162 5.16 13.30 5.83
CA ALA A 162 5.80 14.62 5.84
C ALA A 162 7.04 14.68 6.74
N ASN A 163 7.08 13.83 7.77
CA ASN A 163 8.20 13.71 8.72
C ASN A 163 9.11 12.50 8.44
N ALA A 164 8.89 11.77 7.36
CA ALA A 164 9.74 10.66 6.94
C ALA A 164 10.90 11.16 6.07
N LYS A 165 12.11 10.70 6.34
CA LYS A 165 13.28 11.04 5.53
C LYS A 165 13.27 10.24 4.25
N TYR A 166 13.50 10.92 3.15
CA TYR A 166 13.78 10.35 1.85
C TYR A 166 14.89 11.17 1.20
N THR A 167 16.01 10.53 0.92
CA THR A 167 17.12 11.17 0.22
C THR A 167 17.02 10.83 -1.26
N PRO A 168 16.70 11.80 -2.13
CA PRO A 168 16.69 11.56 -3.56
C PRO A 168 18.10 11.19 -4.03
N MET A 169 18.19 10.26 -4.97
CA MET A 169 19.45 9.93 -5.61
C MET A 169 19.80 10.99 -6.64
N THR A 170 21.07 11.36 -6.72
CA THR A 170 21.58 12.19 -7.81
C THR A 170 21.57 11.39 -9.11
N GLY A 171 20.96 11.95 -10.14
CA GLY A 171 20.81 11.36 -11.46
C GLY A 171 19.83 12.20 -12.28
N PHE A 172 19.08 11.59 -13.18
CA PHE A 172 18.01 12.24 -13.96
C PHE A 172 16.73 12.42 -13.13
N GLU A 173 16.82 12.58 -11.82
CA GLU A 173 15.64 12.78 -11.00
C GLU A 173 15.15 14.22 -11.14
N PRO A 174 13.88 14.41 -11.50
CA PRO A 174 13.29 15.72 -11.42
C PRO A 174 13.20 16.16 -9.94
N VAL A 175 13.47 17.43 -9.74
CA VAL A 175 13.21 18.29 -8.58
C VAL A 175 12.52 17.65 -7.36
N LYS A 176 13.10 17.92 -6.20
CA LYS A 176 12.61 17.72 -4.82
C LYS A 176 11.21 17.13 -4.71
N VAL A 177 11.10 15.84 -4.48
CA VAL A 177 9.86 15.20 -4.09
C VAL A 177 9.51 15.65 -2.66
N LYS A 178 8.40 16.33 -2.48
CA LYS A 178 7.84 16.63 -1.18
C LYS A 178 6.75 15.62 -0.89
N PHE A 179 6.83 14.98 0.25
CA PHE A 179 5.78 14.08 0.73
C PHE A 179 4.79 14.86 1.60
N ASP A 180 3.52 14.58 1.41
CA ASP A 180 2.44 14.99 2.28
C ASP A 180 2.01 13.82 3.16
N ASN A 181 1.28 14.09 4.24
CA ASN A 181 0.76 13.02 5.07
C ASN A 181 -0.34 12.26 4.33
N ARG A 182 -0.23 10.93 4.35
CA ARG A 182 -1.25 10.07 3.76
C ARG A 182 -2.34 9.77 4.77
N TRP A 183 -3.58 9.83 4.32
CA TRP A 183 -4.70 9.31 5.08
C TRP A 183 -5.72 8.60 4.18
N LYS A 184 -6.32 7.56 4.70
CA LYS A 184 -7.31 6.75 3.99
C LYS A 184 -8.50 6.49 4.90
N VAL A 185 -9.69 6.67 4.36
CA VAL A 185 -10.95 6.19 4.95
C VAL A 185 -11.49 5.10 4.04
N SER A 186 -11.92 4.00 4.62
CA SER A 186 -12.61 2.92 3.89
C SER A 186 -13.77 2.41 4.70
N GLY A 187 -14.86 2.03 4.03
CA GLY A 187 -16.01 1.43 4.65
C GLY A 187 -16.58 0.31 3.81
N GLY A 188 -17.11 -0.70 4.47
CA GLY A 188 -17.67 -1.88 3.83
C GLY A 188 -18.91 -2.39 4.54
N LEU A 189 -19.80 -2.99 3.75
CA LEU A 189 -21.02 -3.62 4.21
C LEU A 189 -21.18 -4.97 3.55
N GLN A 190 -21.48 -6.01 4.34
CA GLN A 190 -21.89 -7.31 3.86
C GLN A 190 -23.29 -7.63 4.40
N PHE A 191 -24.15 -8.08 3.49
CA PHE A 191 -25.51 -8.47 3.85
C PHE A 191 -25.84 -9.86 3.31
N ILE A 192 -26.38 -10.71 4.17
CA ILE A 192 -26.89 -12.05 3.85
C ILE A 192 -28.35 -12.08 4.30
N PRO A 193 -29.31 -12.03 3.35
CA PRO A 193 -30.73 -11.94 3.69
C PRO A 193 -31.22 -13.06 4.61
N ASP A 194 -30.87 -14.31 4.29
CA ASP A 194 -31.23 -15.48 5.09
C ASP A 194 -30.29 -16.65 4.75
N ASP A 195 -29.48 -17.07 5.70
CA ASP A 195 -28.49 -18.14 5.55
C ASP A 195 -29.12 -19.54 5.36
N ARG A 196 -30.40 -19.70 5.69
CA ARG A 196 -31.19 -20.94 5.57
C ARG A 196 -32.28 -20.87 4.50
N GLY A 197 -32.43 -19.74 3.82
CA GLY A 197 -33.46 -19.51 2.80
C GLY A 197 -33.13 -20.11 1.44
N ASN A 198 -33.88 -19.67 0.41
CA ASN A 198 -33.64 -20.00 -0.98
C ASN A 198 -32.22 -19.54 -1.41
N TYR A 199 -31.69 -20.11 -2.48
CA TYR A 199 -30.33 -19.87 -2.96
C TYR A 199 -29.97 -18.37 -3.03
N LEU A 200 -30.83 -17.53 -3.62
CA LEU A 200 -30.60 -16.07 -3.72
C LEU A 200 -30.52 -15.37 -2.37
N LYS A 201 -31.21 -15.87 -1.34
CA LYS A 201 -31.17 -15.31 0.01
C LYS A 201 -29.89 -15.69 0.75
N ARG A 202 -29.18 -16.72 0.30
CA ARG A 202 -27.92 -17.21 0.88
C ARG A 202 -26.69 -16.54 0.23
N ILE A 203 -26.89 -15.77 -0.83
CA ILE A 203 -25.80 -15.00 -1.46
C ILE A 203 -25.33 -13.91 -0.51
N ASN A 204 -24.01 -13.76 -0.39
CA ASN A 204 -23.40 -12.66 0.34
C ASN A 204 -23.29 -11.45 -0.59
N TYR A 205 -24.04 -10.41 -0.30
CA TYR A 205 -24.00 -9.13 -1.01
C TYR A 205 -23.01 -8.20 -0.28
N ARG A 206 -22.07 -7.64 -1.03
CA ARG A 206 -21.01 -6.78 -0.45
C ARG A 206 -20.94 -5.47 -1.21
N LEU A 207 -20.83 -4.37 -0.47
CA LEU A 207 -20.61 -3.04 -0.99
C LEU A 207 -19.51 -2.38 -0.17
N GLY A 208 -18.69 -1.58 -0.82
CA GLY A 208 -17.67 -0.81 -0.14
C GLY A 208 -17.33 0.47 -0.89
N ALA A 209 -16.73 1.39 -0.17
CA ALA A 209 -16.20 2.63 -0.73
C ALA A 209 -14.93 3.02 0.02
N PHE A 210 -14.05 3.72 -0.66
CA PHE A 210 -12.83 4.25 -0.05
C PHE A 210 -12.45 5.60 -0.64
N TYR A 211 -11.75 6.38 0.18
CA TYR A 211 -11.07 7.60 -0.20
C TYR A 211 -9.65 7.58 0.37
N ASN A 212 -8.65 7.86 -0.45
CA ASN A 212 -7.24 7.88 -0.08
C ASN A 212 -6.62 9.20 -0.55
N HIS A 213 -6.11 9.98 0.38
CA HIS A 213 -5.22 11.09 0.11
C HIS A 213 -3.79 10.54 0.13
N ASP A 214 -3.13 10.50 -1.04
CA ASP A 214 -1.80 9.89 -1.18
C ASP A 214 -0.72 10.81 -0.59
N TYR A 215 0.43 10.23 -0.24
CA TYR A 215 1.61 10.96 0.23
C TYR A 215 2.38 11.65 -0.90
N LEU A 216 2.11 11.28 -2.16
CA LEU A 216 2.81 11.84 -3.31
C LEU A 216 2.29 13.25 -3.61
N ASN A 217 3.23 14.20 -3.64
CA ASN A 217 3.01 15.55 -4.12
C ASN A 217 3.92 15.77 -5.34
N VAL A 218 3.31 15.82 -6.52
CA VAL A 218 4.03 15.98 -7.79
C VAL A 218 3.84 17.40 -8.29
N LEU A 219 4.91 18.19 -8.34
CA LEU A 219 4.90 19.58 -8.79
C LEU A 219 3.87 20.45 -8.05
N GLY A 220 3.68 20.23 -6.74
CA GLY A 220 2.69 20.95 -5.95
C GLY A 220 1.26 20.37 -6.01
N ASN A 221 1.05 19.28 -6.74
CA ASN A 221 -0.24 18.65 -6.92
C ASN A 221 -0.40 17.42 -6.04
N ASN A 222 -1.44 17.39 -5.21
CA ASN A 222 -1.76 16.27 -4.35
C ASN A 222 -2.48 15.18 -5.14
N VAL A 223 -2.05 13.96 -4.98
CA VAL A 223 -2.68 12.78 -5.58
C VAL A 223 -3.75 12.24 -4.64
N ARG A 224 -4.92 11.90 -5.19
CA ARG A 224 -6.06 11.34 -4.45
C ARG A 224 -6.64 10.17 -5.22
N ASP A 225 -7.06 9.16 -4.48
CA ASP A 225 -7.77 8.00 -5.03
C ASP A 225 -9.11 7.86 -4.32
N TYR A 226 -10.16 7.59 -5.07
CA TYR A 226 -11.43 7.17 -4.50
C TYR A 226 -12.07 6.10 -5.38
N GLY A 227 -12.87 5.28 -4.76
CA GLY A 227 -13.49 4.18 -5.49
C GLY A 227 -14.61 3.53 -4.72
N VAL A 228 -15.34 2.71 -5.45
CA VAL A 228 -16.41 1.87 -4.93
C VAL A 228 -16.16 0.42 -5.32
N THR A 229 -16.58 -0.48 -4.46
CA THR A 229 -16.48 -1.92 -4.67
C THR A 229 -17.83 -2.57 -4.50
N CYS A 230 -18.12 -3.58 -5.32
CA CYS A 230 -19.27 -4.47 -5.10
C CYS A 230 -18.83 -5.92 -5.23
N GLY A 231 -19.49 -6.81 -4.50
CA GLY A 231 -19.11 -8.20 -4.51
C GLY A 231 -20.28 -9.12 -4.18
N PHE A 232 -20.17 -10.35 -4.72
CA PHE A 232 -21.14 -11.40 -4.50
C PHE A 232 -20.43 -12.68 -4.08
N GLY A 233 -20.90 -13.29 -2.99
CA GLY A 233 -20.43 -14.59 -2.55
C GLY A 233 -21.50 -15.65 -2.76
N PHE A 234 -21.26 -16.57 -3.69
CA PHE A 234 -22.18 -17.62 -4.08
C PHE A 234 -21.85 -18.91 -3.29
N PRO A 235 -22.74 -19.39 -2.41
CA PRO A 235 -22.52 -20.66 -1.73
C PRO A 235 -22.61 -21.81 -2.72
N ALA A 236 -21.59 -22.68 -2.74
CA ALA A 236 -21.62 -23.87 -3.58
C ALA A 236 -22.60 -24.89 -3.03
N LEU A 237 -23.36 -25.52 -3.93
CA LEU A 237 -24.38 -26.52 -3.57
C LEU A 237 -23.70 -27.78 -2.98
N GLY A 238 -24.19 -28.21 -1.83
CA GLY A 238 -23.69 -29.43 -1.19
C GLY A 238 -22.32 -29.33 -0.50
N SER A 239 -21.73 -28.11 -0.41
CA SER A 239 -20.45 -27.89 0.26
C SER A 239 -20.48 -26.65 1.15
N LYS A 240 -19.44 -26.50 1.98
CA LYS A 240 -19.19 -25.27 2.77
C LYS A 240 -18.38 -24.21 1.97
N SER A 241 -18.12 -24.47 0.70
CA SER A 241 -17.32 -23.61 -0.16
C SER A 241 -18.13 -22.39 -0.65
N LEU A 242 -17.44 -21.29 -0.86
CA LEU A 242 -17.99 -20.04 -1.36
C LEU A 242 -17.20 -19.58 -2.59
N VAL A 243 -17.89 -19.27 -3.68
CA VAL A 243 -17.29 -18.62 -4.86
C VAL A 243 -17.54 -17.12 -4.75
N ASN A 244 -16.47 -16.34 -4.75
CA ASN A 244 -16.55 -14.89 -4.64
C ASN A 244 -16.25 -14.22 -5.97
N LEU A 245 -17.13 -13.29 -6.38
CA LEU A 245 -16.91 -12.35 -7.46
C LEU A 245 -16.86 -10.94 -6.89
N GLY A 246 -15.87 -10.16 -7.30
CA GLY A 246 -15.69 -8.78 -6.85
C GLY A 246 -15.40 -7.87 -8.03
N PHE A 247 -15.94 -6.66 -7.96
CA PHE A 247 -15.72 -5.58 -8.90
C PHE A 247 -15.28 -4.36 -8.15
N GLU A 248 -14.25 -3.68 -8.65
CA GLU A 248 -13.76 -2.42 -8.14
C GLU A 248 -13.72 -1.39 -9.26
N TRP A 249 -14.28 -0.22 -8.98
CA TRP A 249 -14.06 0.97 -9.77
C TRP A 249 -13.25 1.96 -8.93
N LYS A 250 -12.11 2.40 -9.49
CA LYS A 250 -11.19 3.32 -8.83
C LYS A 250 -10.87 4.46 -9.77
N HIS A 251 -10.90 5.68 -9.24
CA HIS A 251 -10.48 6.86 -9.95
C HIS A 251 -9.34 7.55 -9.19
N ARG A 252 -8.24 7.85 -9.92
CA ARG A 252 -7.08 8.59 -9.40
C ARG A 252 -7.04 9.95 -10.05
N VAL A 253 -6.92 10.98 -9.23
CA VAL A 253 -6.83 12.37 -9.67
C VAL A 253 -5.64 13.06 -9.03
N SER A 254 -5.03 14.00 -9.76
CA SER A 254 -4.11 14.99 -9.22
C SER A 254 -4.76 16.37 -9.32
N SER A 255 -4.55 17.24 -8.34
CA SER A 255 -5.12 18.60 -8.36
C SER A 255 -4.02 19.63 -8.07
N PRO A 256 -3.88 20.66 -8.94
CA PRO A 256 -4.59 20.87 -10.19
C PRO A 256 -4.27 19.77 -11.22
N THR A 257 -5.17 19.58 -12.19
CA THR A 257 -5.03 18.54 -13.20
C THR A 257 -3.78 18.82 -14.03
N CYS A 258 -2.75 18.00 -13.91
CA CYS A 258 -1.66 17.98 -14.88
C CYS A 258 -2.16 17.18 -16.09
N LEU A 259 -2.41 17.88 -17.17
CA LEU A 259 -2.60 17.30 -18.50
C LEU A 259 -1.25 17.01 -19.12
#